data_9735d25838b58e813a258c3bf63be450
#
_entry.id   9735d25838b58e813a258c3bf63be450
#
_cell.length_a   1.000
_cell.length_b   1.000
_cell.length_c   1.000
_cell.angle_alpha   90.00
_cell.angle_beta   90.00
_cell.angle_gamma   90.00
#
_symmetry.space_group_name_H-M   'P 1'
#
loop_
_entity.id
_entity.type
_entity.pdbx_description
1 polymer ?
#
loop_
_entity_poly.entity_id
_entity_poly.type
_entity_poly.pdbx_seq_one_letter_code
_entity_poly.pdbx_strand_id
1 'polypeptide(L)'
;FYDGRFWDNNAQLGEYDMKQYYMQQLETYFDDDGKSTGFKTIFDQLMVTGMQALLKDPNSATAKSQFVGYAGALTEYFNGMAGNLEKVQKDINQEIKLKVDEINSIAGEVATLNKQINTIELTGVKANELRDRRTLLIDELSKIVDVQVKETPIIDANNEDRETGANRYMVKIAGGQMLVDGSDYNGLECVARTSYEKVNQTDIDGLYEVYWADGQKFNLYNASMGGDLAGLIQMRDGNNGENFTGQVTATGTTTTADGKTHDTVTVKVTKAYLQDLNKCNLSDQGGILDLGNQEFYYDSWEYTCEYDANGNATYSYTFTLSDSEKNPRGITNDRVGKKAEIGTNLSYQGIPYYMNQMNEWIRT
;
A
#
# COMPACT_ATOMS: atom_id res chain seq x y z
N PHE A 1 -10.87 26.38 14.73
CA PHE A 1 -11.46 25.23 15.50
C PHE A 1 -12.53 24.49 14.68
N TYR A 2 -13.48 25.19 14.07
CA TYR A 2 -14.54 24.57 13.26
C TYR A 2 -13.98 24.05 11.94
N ASP A 3 -13.11 24.79 11.27
CA ASP A 3 -12.49 24.40 10.01
C ASP A 3 -11.67 23.12 10.14
N GLY A 4 -10.87 22.99 11.21
CA GLY A 4 -10.10 21.77 11.47
C GLY A 4 -10.99 20.52 11.60
N ARG A 5 -12.11 20.61 12.33
CA ARG A 5 -13.07 19.50 12.43
C ARG A 5 -13.77 19.17 11.11
N PHE A 6 -14.01 20.17 10.29
CA PHE A 6 -14.58 19.99 8.97
C PHE A 6 -13.58 19.21 8.07
N TRP A 7 -12.32 19.63 8.08
CA TRP A 7 -11.26 18.95 7.31
C TRP A 7 -11.02 17.51 7.78
N ASP A 8 -10.99 17.26 9.10
CA ASP A 8 -10.88 15.91 9.66
C ASP A 8 -12.03 15.01 9.19
N ASN A 9 -13.27 15.52 9.24
CA ASN A 9 -14.45 14.79 8.77
C ASN A 9 -14.42 14.58 7.26
N ASN A 10 -13.96 15.56 6.48
CA ASN A 10 -13.82 15.47 5.03
C ASN A 10 -12.80 14.40 4.64
N ALA A 11 -11.67 14.34 5.35
CA ALA A 11 -10.67 13.30 5.14
C ALA A 11 -11.22 11.90 5.44
N GLN A 12 -11.98 11.75 6.54
CA GLN A 12 -12.64 10.47 6.82
C GLN A 12 -13.66 10.10 5.75
N LEU A 13 -14.47 11.06 5.30
CA LEU A 13 -15.45 10.84 4.24
C LEU A 13 -14.78 10.39 2.94
N GLY A 14 -13.72 11.08 2.50
CA GLY A 14 -12.97 10.71 1.30
C GLY A 14 -12.42 9.28 1.37
N GLU A 15 -11.83 8.91 2.50
CA GLU A 15 -11.31 7.55 2.71
C GLU A 15 -12.39 6.48 2.57
N TYR A 16 -13.55 6.68 3.20
CA TYR A 16 -14.65 5.72 3.11
C TYR A 16 -15.32 5.71 1.74
N ASP A 17 -15.47 6.86 1.08
CA ASP A 17 -16.03 6.95 -0.27
C ASP A 17 -15.22 6.11 -1.27
N MET A 18 -13.88 6.24 -1.25
CA MET A 18 -13.02 5.48 -2.15
C MET A 18 -13.05 3.98 -1.85
N LYS A 19 -13.01 3.61 -0.57
CA LYS A 19 -13.16 2.21 -0.16
C LYS A 19 -14.48 1.63 -0.63
N GLN A 20 -15.58 2.32 -0.38
CA GLN A 20 -16.90 1.88 -0.78
C GLN A 20 -17.02 1.72 -2.29
N TYR A 21 -16.52 2.68 -3.06
CA TYR A 21 -16.56 2.65 -4.51
C TYR A 21 -15.85 1.41 -5.08
N TYR A 22 -14.61 1.15 -4.65
CA TYR A 22 -13.86 0.01 -5.15
C TYR A 22 -14.34 -1.33 -4.57
N MET A 23 -14.86 -1.35 -3.34
CA MET A 23 -15.50 -2.54 -2.79
C MET A 23 -16.74 -2.93 -3.57
N GLN A 24 -17.57 -1.98 -3.99
CA GLN A 24 -18.73 -2.24 -4.85
C GLN A 24 -18.30 -2.78 -6.23
N GLN A 25 -17.22 -2.28 -6.80
CA GLN A 25 -16.69 -2.85 -8.04
C GLN A 25 -16.23 -4.30 -7.85
N LEU A 26 -15.51 -4.59 -6.76
CA LEU A 26 -15.08 -5.95 -6.45
C LEU A 26 -16.28 -6.88 -6.25
N GLU A 27 -17.32 -6.44 -5.53
CA GLU A 27 -18.55 -7.21 -5.31
C GLU A 27 -19.16 -7.67 -6.64
N THR A 28 -19.14 -6.85 -7.69
CA THR A 28 -19.68 -7.23 -9.00
C THR A 28 -18.93 -8.40 -9.65
N TYR A 29 -17.65 -8.59 -9.32
CA TYR A 29 -16.88 -9.71 -9.83
C TYR A 29 -17.08 -11.00 -9.02
N PHE A 30 -17.43 -10.88 -7.74
CA PHE A 30 -17.69 -12.01 -6.84
C PHE A 30 -19.16 -12.37 -6.74
N ASP A 31 -20.05 -11.60 -7.38
CA ASP A 31 -21.50 -11.87 -7.38
C ASP A 31 -21.80 -13.17 -8.13
N ASP A 32 -22.12 -14.21 -7.37
CA ASP A 32 -22.54 -15.52 -7.85
C ASP A 32 -24.07 -15.62 -7.70
N ASP A 33 -24.79 -15.05 -8.67
CA ASP A 33 -26.25 -15.05 -8.70
C ASP A 33 -26.88 -16.42 -9.04
N GLY A 34 -26.06 -17.50 -9.00
CA GLY A 34 -26.48 -18.87 -9.31
C GLY A 34 -26.74 -19.13 -10.80
N LYS A 35 -26.29 -18.20 -11.68
CA LYS A 35 -26.32 -18.40 -13.13
C LYS A 35 -25.29 -19.42 -13.58
N SER A 36 -25.41 -19.87 -14.82
CA SER A 36 -24.60 -20.97 -15.41
C SER A 36 -23.09 -20.72 -15.43
N THR A 37 -22.62 -19.53 -15.11
CA THR A 37 -21.23 -19.10 -15.16
C THR A 37 -20.63 -18.75 -13.80
N GLY A 38 -21.40 -18.84 -12.69
CA GLY A 38 -20.92 -18.55 -11.34
C GLY A 38 -20.04 -19.67 -10.78
N PHE A 39 -19.19 -19.33 -9.80
CA PHE A 39 -18.28 -20.26 -9.12
C PHE A 39 -18.96 -21.54 -8.66
N LYS A 40 -20.10 -21.40 -7.96
CA LYS A 40 -20.86 -22.54 -7.43
C LYS A 40 -21.25 -23.53 -8.53
N THR A 41 -21.76 -23.03 -9.65
CA THR A 41 -22.19 -23.89 -10.75
C THR A 41 -21.01 -24.62 -11.39
N ILE A 42 -19.91 -23.92 -11.63
CA ILE A 42 -18.67 -24.50 -12.22
C ILE A 42 -18.07 -25.53 -11.27
N PHE A 43 -18.01 -25.21 -9.98
CA PHE A 43 -17.50 -26.11 -8.94
C PHE A 43 -18.36 -27.37 -8.79
N ASP A 44 -19.69 -27.24 -8.74
CA ASP A 44 -20.61 -28.37 -8.67
C ASP A 44 -20.52 -29.26 -9.93
N GLN A 45 -20.31 -28.68 -11.10
CA GLN A 45 -20.07 -29.45 -12.32
C GLN A 45 -18.79 -30.30 -12.23
N LEU A 46 -17.70 -29.76 -11.69
CA LEU A 46 -16.46 -30.49 -11.51
C LEU A 46 -16.56 -31.53 -10.40
N MET A 47 -16.90 -31.07 -9.16
CA MET A 47 -16.79 -31.89 -7.96
C MET A 47 -17.95 -32.86 -7.78
N VAL A 48 -19.16 -32.51 -8.23
CA VAL A 48 -20.32 -33.39 -8.11
C VAL A 48 -20.52 -34.14 -9.41
N THR A 49 -20.77 -33.46 -10.52
CA THR A 49 -21.15 -34.14 -11.78
C THR A 49 -20.00 -34.92 -12.39
N GLY A 50 -18.82 -34.31 -12.52
CA GLY A 50 -17.63 -34.91 -13.12
C GLY A 50 -17.07 -36.05 -12.29
N MET A 51 -16.94 -35.86 -10.96
CA MET A 51 -16.47 -36.90 -10.04
C MET A 51 -17.42 -38.10 -9.99
N GLN A 52 -18.73 -37.90 -9.92
CA GLN A 52 -19.69 -38.98 -9.91
C GLN A 52 -19.66 -39.79 -11.21
N ALA A 53 -19.50 -39.14 -12.37
CA ALA A 53 -19.34 -39.80 -13.64
C ALA A 53 -18.08 -40.69 -13.67
N LEU A 54 -16.95 -40.20 -13.16
CA LEU A 54 -15.72 -40.99 -13.06
C LEU A 54 -15.83 -42.17 -12.08
N LEU A 55 -16.48 -41.96 -10.93
CA LEU A 55 -16.70 -43.03 -9.94
C LEU A 55 -17.58 -44.15 -10.48
N LYS A 56 -18.57 -43.79 -11.31
CA LYS A 56 -19.49 -44.76 -11.91
C LYS A 56 -18.81 -45.62 -13.00
N ASP A 57 -17.96 -45.01 -13.82
CA ASP A 57 -17.19 -45.69 -14.85
C ASP A 57 -15.81 -45.08 -15.04
N PRO A 58 -14.81 -45.54 -14.24
CA PRO A 58 -13.43 -44.99 -14.29
C PRO A 58 -12.72 -45.18 -15.62
N ASN A 59 -13.18 -46.12 -16.46
CA ASN A 59 -12.56 -46.42 -17.75
C ASN A 59 -13.20 -45.65 -18.91
N SER A 60 -14.32 -44.97 -18.69
CA SER A 60 -15.01 -44.19 -19.72
C SER A 60 -14.17 -43.02 -20.22
N ALA A 61 -13.80 -43.05 -21.50
CA ALA A 61 -13.11 -41.92 -22.15
C ALA A 61 -13.96 -40.66 -22.15
N THR A 62 -15.29 -40.79 -22.24
CA THR A 62 -16.24 -39.66 -22.20
C THR A 62 -16.26 -39.01 -20.82
N ALA A 63 -16.34 -39.80 -19.73
CA ALA A 63 -16.32 -39.28 -18.37
C ALA A 63 -15.01 -38.54 -18.05
N LYS A 64 -13.86 -39.10 -18.49
CA LYS A 64 -12.55 -38.45 -18.37
C LYS A 64 -12.49 -37.12 -19.13
N SER A 65 -12.97 -37.08 -20.36
CA SER A 65 -12.99 -35.87 -21.18
C SER A 65 -13.90 -34.80 -20.59
N GLN A 66 -15.07 -35.17 -20.05
CA GLN A 66 -15.97 -34.24 -19.36
C GLN A 66 -15.34 -33.68 -18.10
N PHE A 67 -14.69 -34.51 -17.27
CA PHE A 67 -14.00 -34.06 -16.07
C PHE A 67 -12.90 -33.05 -16.38
N VAL A 68 -12.07 -33.32 -17.39
CA VAL A 68 -11.04 -32.39 -17.87
C VAL A 68 -11.67 -31.07 -18.36
N GLY A 69 -12.80 -31.17 -19.09
CA GLY A 69 -13.54 -29.98 -19.52
C GLY A 69 -14.03 -29.11 -18.37
N TYR A 70 -14.59 -29.73 -17.32
CA TYR A 70 -15.02 -28.99 -16.11
C TYR A 70 -13.83 -28.39 -15.32
N ALA A 71 -12.72 -29.11 -15.24
CA ALA A 71 -11.49 -28.60 -14.64
C ALA A 71 -10.94 -27.40 -15.43
N GLY A 72 -10.98 -27.46 -16.76
CA GLY A 72 -10.65 -26.35 -17.65
C GLY A 72 -11.52 -25.12 -17.40
N ALA A 73 -12.85 -25.30 -17.29
CA ALA A 73 -13.78 -24.22 -17.02
C ALA A 73 -13.51 -23.53 -15.66
N LEU A 74 -13.17 -24.31 -14.62
CA LEU A 74 -12.79 -23.78 -13.31
C LEU A 74 -11.50 -22.96 -13.39
N THR A 75 -10.50 -23.44 -14.12
CA THR A 75 -9.24 -22.73 -14.35
C THR A 75 -9.47 -21.42 -15.10
N GLU A 76 -10.30 -21.42 -16.15
CA GLU A 76 -10.65 -20.19 -16.88
C GLU A 76 -11.39 -19.19 -15.99
N TYR A 77 -12.28 -19.65 -15.12
CA TYR A 77 -12.97 -18.79 -14.15
C TYR A 77 -11.98 -18.09 -13.23
N PHE A 78 -11.04 -18.81 -12.62
CA PHE A 78 -10.06 -18.19 -11.72
C PHE A 78 -9.10 -17.26 -12.46
N ASN A 79 -8.66 -17.61 -13.67
CA ASN A 79 -7.83 -16.71 -14.49
C ASN A 79 -8.57 -15.42 -14.85
N GLY A 80 -9.85 -15.51 -15.19
CA GLY A 80 -10.68 -14.34 -15.46
C GLY A 80 -10.85 -13.44 -14.22
N MET A 81 -11.06 -14.06 -13.06
CA MET A 81 -11.17 -13.35 -11.78
C MET A 81 -9.86 -12.65 -11.41
N ALA A 82 -8.71 -13.34 -11.54
CA ALA A 82 -7.40 -12.74 -11.32
C ALA A 82 -7.17 -11.53 -12.23
N GLY A 83 -7.46 -11.66 -13.54
CA GLY A 83 -7.33 -10.55 -14.48
C GLY A 83 -8.23 -9.34 -14.14
N ASN A 84 -9.43 -9.59 -13.60
CA ASN A 84 -10.31 -8.52 -13.13
C ASN A 84 -9.73 -7.81 -11.89
N LEU A 85 -9.19 -8.54 -10.92
CA LEU A 85 -8.55 -7.98 -9.73
C LEU A 85 -7.30 -7.15 -10.09
N GLU A 86 -6.44 -7.67 -10.99
CA GLU A 86 -5.29 -6.94 -11.51
C GLU A 86 -5.69 -5.63 -12.21
N LYS A 87 -6.78 -5.67 -12.97
CA LYS A 87 -7.32 -4.47 -13.64
C LYS A 87 -7.75 -3.43 -12.61
N VAL A 88 -8.50 -3.82 -11.58
CA VAL A 88 -8.92 -2.89 -10.52
C VAL A 88 -7.71 -2.33 -9.79
N GLN A 89 -6.69 -3.13 -9.50
CA GLN A 89 -5.45 -2.65 -8.88
C GLN A 89 -4.75 -1.59 -9.76
N LYS A 90 -4.75 -1.81 -11.07
CA LYS A 90 -4.20 -0.86 -12.03
C LYS A 90 -5.02 0.43 -12.08
N ASP A 91 -6.34 0.33 -12.07
CA ASP A 91 -7.23 1.49 -12.11
C ASP A 91 -7.05 2.35 -10.84
N ILE A 92 -6.99 1.72 -9.66
CA ILE A 92 -6.67 2.41 -8.39
C ILE A 92 -5.30 3.09 -8.46
N ASN A 93 -4.30 2.42 -9.03
CA ASN A 93 -2.96 2.99 -9.16
C ASN A 93 -2.95 4.26 -10.02
N GLN A 94 -3.74 4.30 -11.10
CA GLN A 94 -3.89 5.51 -11.92
C GLN A 94 -4.65 6.61 -11.17
N GLU A 95 -5.65 6.26 -10.37
CA GLU A 95 -6.39 7.21 -9.54
C GLU A 95 -5.49 7.85 -8.48
N ILE A 96 -4.59 7.09 -7.85
CA ILE A 96 -3.57 7.63 -6.94
C ILE A 96 -2.74 8.71 -7.65
N LYS A 97 -2.32 8.45 -8.89
CA LYS A 97 -1.56 9.45 -9.65
C LYS A 97 -2.39 10.71 -9.88
N LEU A 98 -3.65 10.58 -10.27
CA LEU A 98 -4.54 11.73 -10.48
C LEU A 98 -4.72 12.54 -9.19
N LYS A 99 -4.86 11.87 -8.04
CA LYS A 99 -4.97 12.55 -6.74
C LYS A 99 -3.67 13.27 -6.33
N VAL A 100 -2.52 12.70 -6.65
CA VAL A 100 -1.22 13.36 -6.45
C VAL A 100 -1.09 14.59 -7.35
N ASP A 101 -1.48 14.50 -8.61
CA ASP A 101 -1.47 15.62 -9.55
C ASP A 101 -2.45 16.73 -9.06
N GLU A 102 -3.60 16.38 -8.50
CA GLU A 102 -4.59 17.30 -7.92
C GLU A 102 -4.04 18.01 -6.67
N ILE A 103 -3.35 17.28 -5.77
CA ILE A 103 -2.65 17.86 -4.60
C ILE A 103 -1.63 18.91 -5.08
N ASN A 104 -0.83 18.60 -6.08
CA ASN A 104 0.17 19.52 -6.63
C ASN A 104 -0.46 20.77 -7.22
N SER A 105 -1.56 20.64 -7.95
CA SER A 105 -2.30 21.75 -8.53
C SER A 105 -2.83 22.68 -7.44
N ILE A 106 -3.49 22.11 -6.43
CA ILE A 106 -4.01 22.88 -5.28
C ILE A 106 -2.87 23.59 -4.53
N ALA A 107 -1.76 22.89 -4.28
CA ALA A 107 -0.60 23.45 -3.57
C ALA A 107 -0.02 24.68 -4.32
N GLY A 108 0.12 24.58 -5.65
CA GLY A 108 0.59 25.68 -6.50
C GLY A 108 -0.36 26.87 -6.51
N GLU A 109 -1.68 26.61 -6.56
CA GLU A 109 -2.69 27.68 -6.49
C GLU A 109 -2.69 28.36 -5.13
N VAL A 110 -2.64 27.59 -4.01
CA VAL A 110 -2.57 28.14 -2.67
C VAL A 110 -1.32 29.01 -2.46
N ALA A 111 -0.15 28.56 -2.92
CA ALA A 111 1.09 29.33 -2.88
C ALA A 111 0.95 30.67 -3.67
N THR A 112 0.33 30.62 -4.84
CA THR A 112 0.04 31.79 -5.66
C THR A 112 -0.91 32.76 -4.96
N LEU A 113 -2.00 32.25 -4.37
CA LEU A 113 -2.96 33.04 -3.62
C LEU A 113 -2.31 33.69 -2.38
N ASN A 114 -1.47 32.97 -1.66
CA ASN A 114 -0.72 33.51 -0.52
C ASN A 114 0.12 34.73 -0.91
N LYS A 115 0.81 34.66 -2.07
CA LYS A 115 1.59 35.79 -2.60
C LYS A 115 0.70 36.99 -2.94
N GLN A 116 -0.46 36.76 -3.57
CA GLN A 116 -1.41 37.81 -3.94
C GLN A 116 -2.03 38.45 -2.70
N ILE A 117 -2.49 37.64 -1.74
CA ILE A 117 -3.05 38.09 -0.46
C ILE A 117 -2.04 38.97 0.26
N ASN A 118 -0.81 38.53 0.45
CA ASN A 118 0.22 39.29 1.13
C ASN A 118 0.52 40.62 0.41
N THR A 119 0.55 40.62 -0.94
CA THR A 119 0.77 41.84 -1.72
C THR A 119 -0.32 42.89 -1.46
N ILE A 120 -1.57 42.48 -1.34
CA ILE A 120 -2.70 43.39 -1.05
C ILE A 120 -2.68 43.79 0.42
N GLU A 121 -2.50 42.85 1.35
CA GLU A 121 -2.61 43.12 2.78
C GLU A 121 -1.47 43.96 3.34
N LEU A 122 -0.30 43.96 2.71
CA LEU A 122 0.78 44.92 2.99
C LEU A 122 0.35 46.39 2.78
N THR A 123 -0.66 46.64 1.94
CA THR A 123 -1.23 48.01 1.75
C THR A 123 -2.26 48.39 2.80
N GLY A 124 -2.58 47.48 3.74
CA GLY A 124 -3.59 47.67 4.81
C GLY A 124 -5.02 47.31 4.38
N VAL A 125 -5.22 46.74 3.19
CA VAL A 125 -6.54 46.27 2.69
C VAL A 125 -6.67 44.77 2.86
N LYS A 126 -7.81 44.27 3.36
CA LYS A 126 -8.08 42.84 3.48
C LYS A 126 -8.48 42.23 2.14
N ALA A 127 -7.82 41.12 1.75
CA ALA A 127 -8.03 40.40 0.51
C ALA A 127 -9.08 39.27 0.67
N ASN A 128 -10.31 39.60 1.11
CA ASN A 128 -11.32 38.61 1.51
C ASN A 128 -11.63 37.59 0.41
N GLU A 129 -11.89 38.03 -0.82
CA GLU A 129 -12.22 37.14 -1.94
C GLU A 129 -11.11 36.10 -2.21
N LEU A 130 -9.83 36.51 -2.11
CA LEU A 130 -8.71 35.59 -2.32
C LEU A 130 -8.56 34.64 -1.12
N ARG A 131 -8.84 35.12 0.10
CA ARG A 131 -8.86 34.28 1.28
C ARG A 131 -9.97 33.23 1.20
N ASP A 132 -11.17 33.60 0.76
CA ASP A 132 -12.29 32.67 0.58
C ASP A 132 -11.96 31.61 -0.48
N ARG A 133 -11.37 32.03 -1.60
CA ARG A 133 -10.89 31.09 -2.63
C ARG A 133 -9.81 30.14 -2.10
N ARG A 134 -8.87 30.65 -1.29
CA ARG A 134 -7.85 29.81 -0.64
C ARG A 134 -8.48 28.78 0.30
N THR A 135 -9.46 29.20 1.09
CA THR A 135 -10.18 28.29 2.00
C THR A 135 -10.88 27.19 1.23
N LEU A 136 -11.55 27.51 0.12
CA LEU A 136 -12.20 26.51 -0.73
C LEU A 136 -11.21 25.47 -1.26
N LEU A 137 -10.01 25.88 -1.68
CA LEU A 137 -8.97 24.95 -2.12
C LEU A 137 -8.47 24.04 -0.98
N ILE A 138 -8.42 24.56 0.25
CA ILE A 138 -8.08 23.73 1.42
C ILE A 138 -9.20 22.74 1.74
N ASP A 139 -10.47 23.14 1.57
CA ASP A 139 -11.62 22.26 1.74
C ASP A 139 -11.58 21.12 0.71
N GLU A 140 -11.24 21.41 -0.55
CA GLU A 140 -11.02 20.39 -1.59
C GLU A 140 -9.85 19.48 -1.26
N LEU A 141 -8.71 20.04 -0.84
CA LEU A 141 -7.52 19.28 -0.45
C LEU A 141 -7.81 18.33 0.73
N SER A 142 -8.62 18.78 1.70
CA SER A 142 -8.96 18.00 2.88
C SER A 142 -9.73 16.72 2.59
N LYS A 143 -10.41 16.63 1.46
CA LYS A 143 -11.04 15.40 1.01
C LYS A 143 -10.03 14.39 0.45
N ILE A 144 -8.94 14.90 -0.14
CA ILE A 144 -7.93 14.05 -0.78
C ILE A 144 -6.92 13.50 0.23
N VAL A 145 -6.56 14.32 1.24
CA VAL A 145 -5.56 13.98 2.26
C VAL A 145 -5.83 14.75 3.54
N ASP A 146 -5.44 14.23 4.70
CA ASP A 146 -5.51 14.97 5.97
C ASP A 146 -4.70 16.27 5.90
N VAL A 147 -5.30 17.37 6.35
CA VAL A 147 -4.75 18.73 6.21
C VAL A 147 -4.67 19.44 7.55
N GLN A 148 -3.54 20.07 7.80
CA GLN A 148 -3.33 20.96 8.93
C GLN A 148 -2.85 22.33 8.43
N VAL A 149 -3.56 23.38 8.81
CA VAL A 149 -3.25 24.74 8.41
C VAL A 149 -2.81 25.59 9.61
N LYS A 150 -1.76 26.39 9.38
CA LYS A 150 -1.30 27.38 10.34
C LYS A 150 -1.00 28.70 9.64
N GLU A 151 -1.61 29.79 10.11
CA GLU A 151 -1.31 31.14 9.65
C GLU A 151 -0.65 31.94 10.80
N THR A 152 0.46 32.58 10.51
CA THR A 152 1.21 33.39 11.48
C THR A 152 1.55 34.73 10.86
N PRO A 153 1.37 35.86 11.57
CA PRO A 153 1.76 37.18 11.08
C PRO A 153 3.27 37.25 10.85
N ILE A 154 3.67 37.99 9.84
CA ILE A 154 5.07 38.31 9.57
C ILE A 154 5.41 39.60 10.29
N ILE A 155 6.42 39.53 11.15
CA ILE A 155 6.89 40.65 11.95
C ILE A 155 7.91 41.47 11.15
N ASP A 156 7.92 42.82 11.37
CA ASP A 156 8.88 43.70 10.74
C ASP A 156 10.30 43.44 11.28
N ALA A 157 11.25 43.18 10.38
CA ALA A 157 12.63 42.88 10.76
C ALA A 157 13.33 44.03 11.55
N ASN A 158 12.82 45.27 11.44
CA ASN A 158 13.37 46.43 12.13
C ASN A 158 12.61 46.81 13.42
N ASN A 159 11.46 46.16 13.66
CA ASN A 159 10.63 46.43 14.83
C ASN A 159 9.82 45.19 15.20
N GLU A 160 10.28 44.41 16.16
CA GLU A 160 9.69 43.16 16.61
C GLU A 160 8.26 43.27 17.14
N ASP A 161 7.84 44.47 17.56
CA ASP A 161 6.48 44.73 18.03
C ASP A 161 5.49 45.12 16.91
N ARG A 162 5.98 45.18 15.65
CA ARG A 162 5.18 45.61 14.52
C ARG A 162 4.93 44.48 13.52
N GLU A 163 3.66 44.14 13.33
CA GLU A 163 3.23 43.27 12.24
C GLU A 163 3.31 44.02 10.88
N THR A 164 3.77 43.33 9.85
CA THR A 164 3.87 43.90 8.49
C THR A 164 2.51 43.98 7.77
N GLY A 165 1.50 43.26 8.27
CA GLY A 165 0.20 43.07 7.62
C GLY A 165 0.18 41.82 6.74
N ALA A 166 1.34 41.27 6.33
CA ALA A 166 1.43 40.01 5.64
C ALA A 166 1.45 38.81 6.60
N ASN A 167 1.01 37.64 6.13
CA ASN A 167 0.96 36.43 6.90
C ASN A 167 1.73 35.28 6.20
N ARG A 168 2.40 34.44 7.00
CA ARG A 168 2.93 33.17 6.57
C ARG A 168 1.86 32.12 6.75
N TYR A 169 1.31 31.64 5.64
CA TYR A 169 0.30 30.59 5.63
C TYR A 169 0.96 29.25 5.27
N MET A 170 0.87 28.29 6.17
CA MET A 170 1.49 26.99 6.05
C MET A 170 0.43 25.92 5.96
N VAL A 171 0.57 25.00 5.01
CA VAL A 171 -0.28 23.83 4.83
C VAL A 171 0.58 22.58 5.00
N LYS A 172 0.18 21.73 5.92
CA LYS A 172 0.79 20.43 6.16
C LYS A 172 -0.21 19.35 5.85
N ILE A 173 0.26 18.22 5.34
CA ILE A 173 -0.55 17.07 4.98
C ILE A 173 -0.04 15.80 5.65
N ALA A 174 -0.87 14.75 5.67
CA ALA A 174 -0.51 13.40 6.07
C ALA A 174 0.33 13.32 7.36
N GLY A 175 -0.23 13.86 8.45
CA GLY A 175 0.42 13.82 9.78
C GLY A 175 1.53 14.84 9.97
N GLY A 176 1.50 15.96 9.23
CA GLY A 176 2.33 17.13 9.51
C GLY A 176 3.47 17.38 8.55
N GLN A 177 3.50 16.74 7.40
CA GLN A 177 4.48 16.97 6.34
C GLN A 177 4.16 18.27 5.58
N MET A 178 5.19 19.12 5.36
CA MET A 178 5.00 20.46 4.79
C MET A 178 4.74 20.37 3.27
N LEU A 179 3.53 20.83 2.86
CA LEU A 179 3.16 20.94 1.45
C LEU A 179 3.33 22.37 0.95
N VAL A 180 2.80 23.36 1.67
CA VAL A 180 2.90 24.79 1.30
C VAL A 180 3.48 25.59 2.44
N ASP A 181 4.44 26.46 2.15
CA ASP A 181 5.03 27.40 3.11
C ASP A 181 5.11 28.81 2.51
N GLY A 182 4.13 29.64 2.87
CA GLY A 182 4.01 30.97 2.30
C GLY A 182 3.74 30.93 0.80
N SER A 183 4.67 31.42 0.00
CA SER A 183 4.60 31.44 -1.49
C SER A 183 5.27 30.25 -2.16
N ASP A 184 5.83 29.34 -1.40
CA ASP A 184 6.53 28.17 -1.91
C ASP A 184 5.74 26.89 -1.57
N TYR A 185 5.91 25.85 -2.40
CA TYR A 185 5.32 24.54 -2.13
C TYR A 185 6.28 23.43 -2.52
N ASN A 186 6.16 22.29 -1.84
CA ASN A 186 6.88 21.06 -2.17
C ASN A 186 5.90 20.11 -2.87
N GLY A 187 6.17 19.79 -4.13
CA GLY A 187 5.33 18.91 -4.94
C GLY A 187 5.56 17.43 -4.60
N LEU A 188 4.65 16.59 -5.05
CA LEU A 188 4.71 15.14 -4.97
C LEU A 188 4.91 14.54 -6.36
N GLU A 189 5.66 13.46 -6.46
CA GLU A 189 5.92 12.73 -7.70
C GLU A 189 5.60 11.25 -7.54
N CYS A 190 4.93 10.67 -8.55
CA CYS A 190 4.67 9.24 -8.63
C CYS A 190 5.78 8.54 -9.40
N VAL A 191 6.45 7.59 -8.76
CA VAL A 191 7.51 6.77 -9.36
C VAL A 191 7.08 5.31 -9.34
N ALA A 192 7.22 4.60 -10.46
CA ALA A 192 6.87 3.19 -10.53
C ALA A 192 7.80 2.36 -9.63
N ARG A 193 7.23 1.52 -8.79
CA ARG A 193 7.96 0.55 -7.97
C ARG A 193 8.72 -0.42 -8.86
N THR A 194 9.91 -0.76 -8.45
CA THR A 194 10.66 -1.90 -9.00
C THR A 194 10.08 -3.21 -8.47
N SER A 195 10.50 -4.34 -9.05
CA SER A 195 10.09 -5.68 -8.55
C SER A 195 10.47 -5.94 -7.10
N TYR A 196 11.55 -5.29 -6.60
CA TYR A 196 12.01 -5.38 -5.21
C TYR A 196 11.15 -4.57 -4.22
N GLU A 197 10.38 -3.62 -4.72
CA GLU A 197 9.56 -2.72 -3.92
C GLU A 197 8.09 -3.16 -3.85
N LYS A 198 7.78 -4.36 -4.33
CA LYS A 198 6.45 -4.95 -4.19
C LYS A 198 6.11 -5.14 -2.71
N VAL A 199 4.94 -4.69 -2.31
CA VAL A 199 4.42 -4.86 -0.94
C VAL A 199 3.84 -6.25 -0.75
N ASN A 200 3.19 -6.78 -1.79
CA ASN A 200 2.62 -8.11 -1.80
C ASN A 200 3.12 -8.91 -3.01
N GLN A 201 3.24 -10.22 -2.86
CA GLN A 201 3.63 -11.12 -3.93
C GLN A 201 2.69 -11.02 -5.14
N THR A 202 1.42 -10.79 -4.90
CA THR A 202 0.36 -10.70 -5.91
C THR A 202 0.27 -9.32 -6.57
N ASP A 203 1.08 -8.34 -6.17
CA ASP A 203 1.05 -7.01 -6.77
C ASP A 203 1.46 -7.06 -8.24
N ILE A 204 0.75 -6.31 -9.09
CA ILE A 204 1.17 -6.08 -10.47
C ILE A 204 2.43 -5.22 -10.52
N ASP A 205 3.15 -5.28 -11.64
CA ASP A 205 4.32 -4.41 -11.85
C ASP A 205 3.90 -2.95 -12.09
N GLY A 206 4.77 -2.03 -11.70
CA GLY A 206 4.62 -0.60 -11.99
C GLY A 206 3.60 0.13 -11.12
N LEU A 207 3.25 -0.40 -9.94
CA LEU A 207 2.51 0.34 -8.93
C LEU A 207 3.34 1.55 -8.48
N TYR A 208 2.68 2.70 -8.25
CA TYR A 208 3.37 3.92 -7.90
C TYR A 208 3.72 3.97 -6.41
N GLU A 209 4.95 4.36 -6.14
CA GLU A 209 5.39 4.96 -4.89
C GLU A 209 5.35 6.48 -5.05
N VAL A 210 5.16 7.21 -3.96
CA VAL A 210 5.10 8.68 -4.00
C VAL A 210 6.31 9.25 -3.28
N TYR A 211 6.93 10.23 -3.90
CA TYR A 211 8.08 10.97 -3.39
C TYR A 211 7.78 12.46 -3.37
N TRP A 212 8.42 13.16 -2.46
CA TRP A 212 8.52 14.61 -2.55
C TRP A 212 9.44 15.01 -3.69
N ALA A 213 9.23 16.20 -4.26
CA ALA A 213 10.07 16.73 -5.36
C ALA A 213 11.56 16.88 -4.96
N ASP A 214 11.87 16.89 -3.66
CA ASP A 214 13.24 16.85 -3.14
C ASP A 214 13.86 15.44 -3.10
N GLY A 215 13.13 14.42 -3.53
CA GLY A 215 13.55 13.02 -3.59
C GLY A 215 13.35 12.24 -2.27
N GLN A 216 12.77 12.84 -1.25
CA GLN A 216 12.42 12.12 -0.03
C GLN A 216 11.14 11.29 -0.25
N LYS A 217 11.12 10.07 0.31
CA LYS A 217 9.93 9.21 0.21
C LYS A 217 8.77 9.80 1.01
N PHE A 218 7.61 9.92 0.37
CA PHE A 218 6.37 10.26 1.04
C PHE A 218 5.79 9.00 1.70
N ASN A 219 5.53 9.05 3.00
CA ASN A 219 5.01 7.89 3.72
C ASN A 219 3.53 7.65 3.42
N LEU A 220 3.27 6.78 2.44
CA LEU A 220 1.91 6.38 2.02
C LEU A 220 1.14 5.59 3.10
N TYR A 221 1.82 5.02 4.06
CA TYR A 221 1.23 4.16 5.10
C TYR A 221 1.13 4.87 6.46
N ASN A 222 1.24 6.20 6.47
CA ASN A 222 1.04 6.98 7.67
C ASN A 222 -0.42 6.85 8.15
N ALA A 223 -0.62 6.53 9.42
CA ALA A 223 -1.95 6.43 10.04
C ALA A 223 -2.76 7.74 9.95
N SER A 224 -2.08 8.89 9.81
CA SER A 224 -2.69 10.21 9.64
C SER A 224 -2.75 10.65 8.17
N MET A 225 -2.72 9.73 7.21
CA MET A 225 -2.85 10.05 5.80
C MET A 225 -4.22 10.63 5.49
N GLY A 226 -5.29 9.94 5.86
CA GLY A 226 -6.67 10.32 5.58
C GLY A 226 -7.01 10.52 4.11
N GLY A 227 -8.24 10.89 3.84
CA GLY A 227 -8.73 11.27 2.53
C GLY A 227 -8.82 10.17 1.48
N ASP A 228 -9.17 10.58 0.27
CA ASP A 228 -9.27 9.69 -0.90
C ASP A 228 -7.98 8.86 -1.06
N LEU A 229 -6.83 9.50 -0.82
CA LEU A 229 -5.52 8.86 -1.00
C LEU A 229 -5.32 7.68 -0.04
N ALA A 230 -5.72 7.82 1.23
CA ALA A 230 -5.64 6.72 2.20
C ALA A 230 -6.55 5.55 1.78
N GLY A 231 -7.79 5.84 1.35
CA GLY A 231 -8.72 4.83 0.87
C GLY A 231 -8.18 4.08 -0.34
N LEU A 232 -7.63 4.79 -1.31
CA LEU A 232 -7.03 4.22 -2.52
C LEU A 232 -5.82 3.32 -2.21
N ILE A 233 -4.92 3.77 -1.33
CA ILE A 233 -3.73 3.00 -0.94
C ILE A 233 -4.12 1.72 -0.21
N GLN A 234 -5.08 1.81 0.73
CA GLN A 234 -5.57 0.64 1.45
C GLN A 234 -6.26 -0.37 0.52
N MET A 235 -6.97 0.11 -0.50
CA MET A 235 -7.57 -0.78 -1.50
C MET A 235 -6.53 -1.39 -2.45
N ARG A 236 -5.53 -0.62 -2.89
CA ARG A 236 -4.49 -1.07 -3.83
C ARG A 236 -3.49 -2.03 -3.21
N ASP A 237 -2.89 -1.62 -2.10
CA ASP A 237 -1.79 -2.33 -1.44
C ASP A 237 -2.32 -3.28 -0.37
N GLY A 238 -3.54 -3.05 0.11
CA GLY A 238 -4.21 -3.83 1.11
C GLY A 238 -3.41 -3.94 2.39
N ASN A 239 -3.91 -4.71 3.27
CA ASN A 239 -3.18 -5.38 4.31
C ASN A 239 -4.05 -6.48 4.89
N ASN A 240 -3.77 -7.68 4.50
CA ASN A 240 -4.57 -8.82 4.88
C ASN A 240 -4.19 -9.40 6.25
N GLY A 241 -3.45 -8.71 7.08
CA GLY A 241 -2.98 -9.23 8.37
C GLY A 241 -2.09 -10.48 8.26
N GLU A 242 -1.92 -10.99 7.05
CA GLU A 242 -1.08 -12.13 6.68
C GLU A 242 0.25 -11.66 6.10
N ASN A 243 0.55 -10.38 6.22
CA ASN A 243 1.85 -9.84 5.92
C ASN A 243 2.90 -10.46 6.86
N PHE A 244 4.11 -10.55 6.36
CA PHE A 244 5.19 -11.14 7.11
C PHE A 244 5.44 -10.35 8.41
N THR A 245 5.52 -11.08 9.53
CA THR A 245 5.90 -10.54 10.82
C THR A 245 6.63 -11.60 11.63
N GLY A 246 7.72 -11.22 12.27
CA GLY A 246 8.51 -12.12 13.09
C GLY A 246 9.50 -11.39 13.97
N GLN A 247 10.41 -12.13 14.57
CA GLN A 247 11.47 -11.60 15.42
C GLN A 247 12.83 -12.01 14.86
N VAL A 248 13.73 -11.03 14.71
CA VAL A 248 15.12 -11.29 14.30
C VAL A 248 15.82 -12.12 15.35
N THR A 249 16.32 -13.29 14.96
CA THR A 249 17.05 -14.21 15.84
C THR A 249 18.55 -14.21 15.58
N ALA A 250 18.96 -13.94 14.34
CA ALA A 250 20.37 -13.89 13.97
C ALA A 250 20.61 -12.93 12.82
N THR A 251 21.81 -12.40 12.75
CA THR A 251 22.37 -11.72 11.59
C THR A 251 23.67 -12.42 11.20
N GLY A 252 24.00 -12.41 9.91
CA GLY A 252 25.19 -13.08 9.39
C GLY A 252 25.53 -12.61 7.99
N THR A 253 26.36 -13.40 7.30
CA THR A 253 26.72 -13.16 5.91
C THR A 253 26.65 -14.47 5.14
N THR A 254 26.33 -14.39 3.85
CA THR A 254 26.37 -15.53 2.91
C THR A 254 27.10 -15.12 1.65
N THR A 255 27.72 -16.09 0.96
CA THR A 255 28.32 -15.85 -0.35
C THR A 255 27.44 -16.48 -1.41
N THR A 256 26.94 -15.64 -2.31
CA THR A 256 26.07 -16.06 -3.41
C THR A 256 26.86 -16.69 -4.56
N ALA A 257 26.17 -17.31 -5.50
CA ALA A 257 26.77 -18.05 -6.61
C ALA A 257 27.66 -17.18 -7.53
N ASP A 258 27.45 -15.86 -7.52
CA ASP A 258 28.26 -14.87 -8.24
C ASP A 258 29.56 -14.49 -7.49
N GLY A 259 29.80 -15.10 -6.31
CA GLY A 259 30.99 -14.87 -5.49
C GLY A 259 30.93 -13.60 -4.63
N LYS A 260 29.81 -12.90 -4.58
CA LYS A 260 29.61 -11.74 -3.71
C LYS A 260 29.15 -12.16 -2.32
N THR A 261 29.58 -11.40 -1.32
CA THR A 261 29.14 -11.60 0.07
C THR A 261 28.00 -10.64 0.37
N HIS A 262 26.88 -11.19 0.84
CA HIS A 262 25.68 -10.47 1.22
C HIS A 262 25.39 -10.66 2.71
N ASP A 263 24.88 -9.62 3.34
CA ASP A 263 24.35 -9.71 4.70
C ASP A 263 23.10 -10.60 4.73
N THR A 264 22.90 -11.30 5.84
CA THR A 264 21.71 -12.13 6.05
C THR A 264 21.03 -11.81 7.37
N VAL A 265 19.71 -11.98 7.38
CA VAL A 265 18.87 -11.81 8.57
C VAL A 265 17.98 -13.03 8.73
N THR A 266 18.08 -13.70 9.86
CA THR A 266 17.19 -14.81 10.20
C THR A 266 16.07 -14.32 11.12
N VAL A 267 14.84 -14.55 10.70
CA VAL A 267 13.62 -14.12 11.37
C VAL A 267 12.80 -15.34 11.76
N LYS A 268 12.58 -15.52 13.06
CA LYS A 268 11.68 -16.54 13.60
C LYS A 268 10.23 -16.08 13.51
N VAL A 269 9.36 -16.95 13.01
CA VAL A 269 7.93 -16.68 12.85
C VAL A 269 7.09 -17.56 13.79
N THR A 270 5.99 -16.99 14.28
CA THR A 270 5.07 -17.69 15.20
C THR A 270 3.64 -17.78 14.64
N LYS A 271 3.31 -16.97 13.62
CA LYS A 271 1.99 -16.98 12.99
C LYS A 271 1.82 -18.25 12.16
N ALA A 272 0.70 -18.94 12.34
CA ALA A 272 0.43 -20.24 11.69
C ALA A 272 0.53 -20.19 10.16
N TYR A 273 0.06 -19.10 9.54
CA TYR A 273 0.13 -18.93 8.09
C TYR A 273 1.56 -18.73 7.56
N LEU A 274 2.50 -18.24 8.40
CA LEU A 274 3.92 -18.13 8.03
C LEU A 274 4.69 -19.44 8.27
N GLN A 275 4.09 -20.40 8.94
CA GLN A 275 4.65 -21.75 9.14
C GLN A 275 4.34 -22.67 7.97
N ASP A 276 3.44 -22.27 7.07
CA ASP A 276 3.05 -23.01 5.88
C ASP A 276 3.42 -22.19 4.62
N LEU A 277 4.40 -22.65 3.87
CA LEU A 277 4.85 -22.00 2.62
C LEU A 277 3.75 -21.80 1.59
N ASN A 278 2.71 -22.66 1.60
CA ASN A 278 1.59 -22.51 0.69
C ASN A 278 0.70 -21.32 1.01
N LYS A 279 0.79 -20.82 2.24
CA LYS A 279 0.04 -19.65 2.74
C LYS A 279 0.90 -18.41 2.84
N CYS A 280 2.22 -18.57 2.75
CA CYS A 280 3.16 -17.47 2.81
C CYS A 280 3.02 -16.56 1.59
N ASN A 281 2.91 -15.26 1.86
CA ASN A 281 2.69 -14.22 0.86
C ASN A 281 3.95 -13.40 0.57
N LEU A 282 5.12 -13.95 0.79
CA LEU A 282 6.39 -13.27 0.50
C LEU A 282 6.70 -13.31 -1.00
N SER A 283 7.19 -12.17 -1.52
CA SER A 283 7.73 -12.10 -2.87
C SER A 283 9.03 -12.92 -2.98
N ASP A 284 9.11 -13.76 -3.99
CA ASP A 284 10.32 -14.48 -4.39
C ASP A 284 11.26 -13.65 -5.29
N GLN A 285 10.80 -12.47 -5.69
CA GLN A 285 11.54 -11.50 -6.51
C GLN A 285 12.29 -10.44 -5.67
N GLY A 286 12.38 -10.64 -4.35
CA GLY A 286 12.91 -9.66 -3.42
C GLY A 286 11.86 -8.68 -2.91
N GLY A 287 12.27 -7.76 -2.04
CA GLY A 287 11.38 -6.78 -1.43
C GLY A 287 12.08 -5.90 -0.38
N ILE A 288 11.27 -5.29 0.48
CA ILE A 288 11.71 -4.46 1.60
C ILE A 288 11.31 -5.15 2.90
N LEU A 289 12.27 -5.28 3.80
CA LEU A 289 12.13 -5.82 5.15
C LEU A 289 12.35 -4.70 6.17
N ASP A 290 11.33 -4.40 6.96
CA ASP A 290 11.43 -3.46 8.08
C ASP A 290 11.95 -4.18 9.33
N LEU A 291 13.07 -3.71 9.85
CA LEU A 291 13.68 -4.20 11.10
C LEU A 291 13.60 -3.12 12.18
N GLY A 292 12.51 -3.13 12.92
CA GLY A 292 12.20 -2.10 13.90
C GLY A 292 11.72 -0.82 13.20
N ASN A 293 12.61 0.11 12.93
CA ASN A 293 12.31 1.40 12.27
C ASN A 293 13.27 1.69 11.11
N GLN A 294 13.88 0.67 10.53
CA GLN A 294 14.80 0.81 9.41
C GLN A 294 14.48 -0.22 8.34
N GLU A 295 14.40 0.26 7.10
CA GLU A 295 14.16 -0.53 5.90
C GLU A 295 15.45 -1.16 5.40
N PHE A 296 15.37 -2.42 4.96
CA PHE A 296 16.43 -3.16 4.29
C PHE A 296 15.87 -3.84 3.06
N TYR A 297 16.52 -3.68 1.92
CA TYR A 297 16.21 -4.40 0.70
C TYR A 297 16.77 -5.82 0.79
N TYR A 298 15.97 -6.81 0.39
CA TYR A 298 16.42 -8.20 0.26
C TYR A 298 16.22 -8.69 -1.17
N ASP A 299 17.08 -9.61 -1.62
CA ASP A 299 17.01 -10.20 -2.97
C ASP A 299 16.34 -11.56 -2.97
N SER A 300 16.47 -12.31 -1.88
CA SER A 300 15.91 -13.66 -1.73
C SER A 300 15.68 -14.01 -0.27
N TRP A 301 14.96 -15.09 -0.07
CA TRP A 301 14.75 -15.66 1.26
C TRP A 301 14.73 -17.20 1.18
N GLU A 302 15.06 -17.82 2.31
CA GLU A 302 15.04 -19.28 2.49
C GLU A 302 14.23 -19.60 3.75
N TYR A 303 13.35 -20.59 3.65
CA TYR A 303 12.55 -21.07 4.75
C TYR A 303 13.18 -22.31 5.37
N THR A 304 13.24 -22.35 6.69
CA THR A 304 13.73 -23.50 7.46
C THR A 304 12.75 -23.87 8.56
N CYS A 305 12.56 -25.18 8.73
CA CYS A 305 11.82 -25.75 9.87
C CYS A 305 12.75 -26.70 10.61
N GLU A 306 13.10 -26.34 11.82
CA GLU A 306 13.98 -27.13 12.68
C GLU A 306 13.20 -27.71 13.86
N TYR A 307 13.51 -28.94 14.25
CA TYR A 307 12.91 -29.60 15.40
C TYR A 307 13.93 -29.68 16.53
N ASP A 308 13.53 -29.29 17.75
CA ASP A 308 14.34 -29.47 18.94
C ASP A 308 14.32 -30.95 19.42
N ALA A 309 15.13 -31.25 20.41
CA ALA A 309 15.22 -32.61 20.98
C ALA A 309 13.88 -33.10 21.60
N ASN A 310 12.93 -32.21 21.86
CA ASN A 310 11.60 -32.49 22.38
C ASN A 310 10.53 -32.59 21.29
N GLY A 311 10.92 -32.42 20.02
CA GLY A 311 10.01 -32.45 18.87
C GLY A 311 9.25 -31.15 18.63
N ASN A 312 9.61 -30.03 19.27
CA ASN A 312 8.99 -28.73 18.99
C ASN A 312 9.61 -28.13 17.72
N ALA A 313 8.75 -27.73 16.78
CA ALA A 313 9.18 -27.09 15.56
C ALA A 313 9.48 -25.59 15.78
N THR A 314 10.57 -25.12 15.18
CA THR A 314 10.90 -23.71 15.03
C THR A 314 10.93 -23.36 13.56
N TYR A 315 10.16 -22.35 13.19
CA TYR A 315 10.02 -21.91 11.81
C TYR A 315 10.74 -20.58 11.64
N SER A 316 11.60 -20.49 10.64
CA SER A 316 12.44 -19.32 10.39
C SER A 316 12.57 -19.03 8.92
N TYR A 317 12.70 -17.73 8.61
CA TYR A 317 13.04 -17.22 7.27
C TYR A 317 14.40 -16.53 7.35
N THR A 318 15.32 -16.91 6.48
CA THR A 318 16.62 -16.25 6.35
C THR A 318 16.59 -15.42 5.07
N PHE A 319 16.59 -14.12 5.22
CA PHE A 319 16.64 -13.17 4.12
C PHE A 319 18.09 -12.89 3.73
N THR A 320 18.37 -12.95 2.44
CA THR A 320 19.64 -12.49 1.86
C THR A 320 19.43 -11.03 1.43
N LEU A 321 20.11 -10.11 2.10
CA LEU A 321 19.96 -8.68 1.83
C LEU A 321 20.64 -8.30 0.53
N SER A 322 20.09 -7.31 -0.16
CA SER A 322 20.70 -6.70 -1.33
C SER A 322 22.06 -6.09 -0.99
N ASP A 323 22.85 -5.81 -1.98
CA ASP A 323 24.20 -5.25 -1.83
C ASP A 323 24.21 -3.88 -1.11
N SER A 324 25.42 -3.37 -0.85
CA SER A 324 25.64 -2.11 -0.15
C SER A 324 25.19 -0.87 -0.94
N GLU A 325 24.88 -1.01 -2.22
CA GLU A 325 24.32 0.07 -3.02
C GLU A 325 22.87 0.37 -2.58
N LYS A 326 22.08 -0.69 -2.31
CA LYS A 326 20.72 -0.58 -1.79
C LYS A 326 20.68 -0.49 -0.26
N ASN A 327 21.62 -1.16 0.44
CA ASN A 327 21.70 -1.17 1.90
C ASN A 327 23.01 -0.53 2.39
N PRO A 328 23.23 0.79 2.22
CA PRO A 328 24.52 1.44 2.46
C PRO A 328 24.99 1.38 3.92
N ARG A 329 24.09 1.13 4.86
CA ARG A 329 24.45 1.02 6.29
C ARG A 329 24.81 -0.40 6.74
N GLY A 330 24.56 -1.41 5.88
CA GLY A 330 24.69 -2.82 6.26
C GLY A 330 23.81 -3.21 7.45
N ILE A 331 23.86 -4.47 7.83
CA ILE A 331 23.17 -4.94 9.02
C ILE A 331 24.14 -5.11 10.18
N THR A 332 23.68 -4.85 11.38
CA THR A 332 24.42 -4.98 12.63
C THR A 332 23.69 -5.86 13.64
N ASN A 333 24.41 -6.45 14.58
CA ASN A 333 23.85 -7.37 15.58
C ASN A 333 22.84 -6.73 16.54
N ASP A 334 22.74 -5.41 16.59
CA ASP A 334 21.74 -4.68 17.37
C ASP A 334 20.30 -4.89 16.84
N ARG A 335 20.17 -5.48 15.66
CA ARG A 335 18.89 -5.88 15.07
C ARG A 335 18.36 -7.18 15.67
N VAL A 336 19.18 -8.00 16.27
CA VAL A 336 18.74 -9.23 16.96
C VAL A 336 17.76 -8.86 18.09
N GLY A 337 16.63 -9.55 18.14
CA GLY A 337 15.54 -9.27 19.07
C GLY A 337 14.56 -8.21 18.61
N LYS A 338 14.82 -7.48 17.51
CA LYS A 338 13.87 -6.53 16.93
C LYS A 338 12.77 -7.24 16.16
N LYS A 339 11.64 -6.56 16.01
CA LYS A 339 10.56 -7.00 15.14
C LYS A 339 10.99 -6.85 13.68
N ALA A 340 10.69 -7.86 12.89
CA ALA A 340 10.84 -7.85 11.45
C ALA A 340 9.45 -7.86 10.81
N GLU A 341 9.21 -7.01 9.83
CA GLU A 341 7.92 -6.86 9.16
C GLU A 341 8.10 -6.62 7.66
N ILE A 342 7.14 -7.13 6.87
CA ILE A 342 6.96 -6.77 5.48
C ILE A 342 5.49 -6.40 5.30
N GLY A 343 5.24 -5.20 4.75
CA GLY A 343 3.91 -4.63 4.63
C GLY A 343 3.40 -4.01 5.93
N THR A 344 2.26 -3.37 5.86
CA THR A 344 1.65 -2.64 6.97
C THR A 344 0.40 -3.34 7.49
N ASN A 345 0.26 -3.42 8.80
CA ASN A 345 -0.84 -4.13 9.46
C ASN A 345 -2.10 -3.25 9.61
N LEU A 346 -2.69 -2.74 8.52
CA LEU A 346 -3.80 -1.79 8.63
C LEU A 346 -5.21 -2.37 8.52
N SER A 347 -5.46 -3.37 7.69
CA SER A 347 -6.80 -3.97 7.57
C SER A 347 -6.78 -5.26 6.76
N TYR A 348 -7.81 -6.11 6.95
CA TYR A 348 -8.04 -7.32 6.15
C TYR A 348 -8.83 -6.99 4.86
N GLN A 349 -8.48 -5.89 4.20
CA GLN A 349 -9.18 -5.37 3.04
C GLN A 349 -8.19 -5.06 1.91
N GLY A 350 -8.70 -4.91 0.72
CA GLY A 350 -7.92 -4.54 -0.45
C GLY A 350 -7.71 -5.70 -1.43
N ILE A 351 -7.23 -5.36 -2.61
CA ILE A 351 -7.07 -6.31 -3.72
C ILE A 351 -6.15 -7.47 -3.37
N PRO A 352 -4.99 -7.26 -2.74
CA PRO A 352 -4.11 -8.37 -2.37
C PRO A 352 -4.76 -9.41 -1.45
N TYR A 353 -5.64 -8.98 -0.55
CA TYR A 353 -6.41 -9.90 0.29
C TYR A 353 -7.28 -10.85 -0.57
N TYR A 354 -8.04 -10.30 -1.52
CA TYR A 354 -8.90 -11.11 -2.38
C TYR A 354 -8.10 -12.01 -3.31
N MET A 355 -6.97 -11.53 -3.83
CA MET A 355 -6.05 -12.35 -4.63
C MET A 355 -5.49 -13.53 -3.83
N ASN A 356 -5.11 -13.31 -2.57
CA ASN A 356 -4.62 -14.36 -1.70
C ASN A 356 -5.69 -15.38 -1.35
N GLN A 357 -6.91 -14.93 -1.03
CA GLN A 357 -8.04 -15.83 -0.77
C GLN A 357 -8.33 -16.71 -1.99
N MET A 358 -8.31 -16.14 -3.19
CA MET A 358 -8.49 -16.89 -4.43
C MET A 358 -7.38 -17.92 -4.63
N ASN A 359 -6.12 -17.54 -4.41
CA ASN A 359 -4.97 -18.45 -4.49
C ASN A 359 -5.08 -19.59 -3.47
N GLU A 360 -5.57 -19.32 -2.28
CA GLU A 360 -5.80 -20.35 -1.26
C GLU A 360 -6.90 -21.34 -1.70
N TRP A 361 -7.99 -20.85 -2.27
CA TRP A 361 -9.04 -21.75 -2.81
C TRP A 361 -8.55 -22.66 -3.95
N ILE A 362 -7.64 -22.18 -4.78
CA ILE A 362 -7.06 -22.99 -5.85
C ILE A 362 -6.14 -24.07 -5.29
N ARG A 363 -5.47 -23.82 -4.17
CA ARG A 363 -4.54 -24.78 -3.53
C ARG A 363 -5.24 -25.86 -2.71
N THR A 364 -6.44 -25.60 -2.18
CA THR A 364 -7.24 -26.56 -1.39
C THR A 364 -8.08 -27.47 -2.27
#